data_b15b9dcda5dd1658b9da02a839edc1d5
#
_entry.id   b15b9dcda5dd1658b9da02a839edc1d5
#
_cell.length_a   1.000
_cell.length_b   1.000
_cell.length_c   1.000
_cell.angle_alpha   90.00
_cell.angle_beta   90.00
_cell.angle_gamma   90.00
#
_symmetry.space_group_name_H-M   'P 1'
#
loop_
_entity.id
_entity.type
_entity.pdbx_description
1 polymer ?
#
loop_
_entity_poly.entity_id
_entity_poly.type
_entity_poly.pdbx_seq_one_letter_code
_entity_poly.pdbx_strand_id
1 'polypeptide(L)'
;MLCNLRNTKTHTTKSLTPNHLIVGVGSDEAIDALLRCFCVPGRDQILTCPPTYGMYAVSAQVNDVEIVKVPLKAKDGFSLDPDAIDQALSSMPSIKIVYICSPGNPTAKLIRKGDIQRLLEHPTWNGVVVVDEAYIDFAPKGSSLAEWVTEWPNLVVMQTLSKAFGLAGIRLGAAFTSPEIARLLNSMKAPYNISSPTSALARSALQPRNLAVMQSNREKIIRQRDRIIRDLPEIPGIGRFLGGTDSNFLLVEILDRPRSSGGKPNNEVALALYERLSETRGVVVRFRGKEWGCEGCLRVTVGTVEEVDKFLRDTASVLADILHGGSTLNGCSTEIAKEQQASNVIA
;
A
#
# COMPACT_ATOMS: atom_id res chain seq x y z
N MET A 1 8.38 11.85 19.63
CA MET A 1 7.19 12.39 18.92
C MET A 1 6.45 11.29 18.16
N LEU A 2 7.08 10.51 17.27
CA LEU A 2 6.44 9.38 16.58
C LEU A 2 5.83 8.37 17.55
N CYS A 3 6.57 7.97 18.59
CA CYS A 3 6.03 7.09 19.64
C CYS A 3 4.79 7.72 20.32
N ASN A 4 4.84 9.03 20.63
CA ASN A 4 3.69 9.70 21.25
C ASN A 4 2.46 9.74 20.35
N LEU A 5 2.65 9.85 19.02
CA LEU A 5 1.57 9.77 18.04
C LEU A 5 0.83 8.41 18.10
N ARG A 6 1.56 7.33 18.41
CA ARG A 6 1.05 5.96 18.42
C ARG A 6 0.79 5.39 19.83
N ASN A 7 1.20 6.04 20.87
CA ASN A 7 0.86 5.69 22.27
C ASN A 7 -0.58 6.07 22.57
N THR A 8 -1.53 5.34 22.01
CA THR A 8 -2.97 5.57 22.16
C THR A 8 -3.57 4.81 23.34
N LYS A 9 -2.83 3.82 23.86
CA LYS A 9 -3.28 2.86 24.88
C LYS A 9 -4.57 2.11 24.49
N THR A 10 -4.73 1.91 23.19
CA THR A 10 -5.89 1.20 22.65
C THR A 10 -5.74 -0.31 22.79
N HIS A 11 -4.49 -0.82 22.70
CA HIS A 11 -4.21 -2.25 22.61
C HIS A 11 -3.36 -2.80 23.76
N THR A 12 -2.60 -1.95 24.44
CA THR A 12 -1.70 -2.34 25.53
C THR A 12 -1.53 -1.21 26.53
N THR A 13 -1.22 -1.54 27.77
CA THR A 13 -0.83 -0.58 28.82
C THR A 13 0.63 -0.17 28.72
N LYS A 14 1.47 -0.96 28.01
CA LYS A 14 2.88 -0.63 27.78
C LYS A 14 2.99 0.53 26.79
N SER A 15 4.05 1.29 26.87
CA SER A 15 4.27 2.46 26.03
C SER A 15 5.43 2.24 25.08
N LEU A 16 5.23 2.64 23.83
CA LEU A 16 6.31 2.79 22.86
C LEU A 16 7.29 3.85 23.37
N THR A 17 8.57 3.54 23.27
CA THR A 17 9.69 4.44 23.59
C THR A 17 10.60 4.56 22.38
N PRO A 18 11.55 5.50 22.34
CA PRO A 18 12.55 5.58 21.27
C PRO A 18 13.31 4.27 21.01
N ASN A 19 13.43 3.38 22.01
CA ASN A 19 14.08 2.08 21.86
C ASN A 19 13.29 1.11 20.95
N HIS A 20 12.01 1.37 20.71
CA HIS A 20 11.16 0.59 19.80
C HIS A 20 11.15 1.16 18.38
N LEU A 21 12.01 2.12 18.06
CA LEU A 21 11.86 2.92 16.85
C LEU A 21 13.12 2.92 15.99
N ILE A 22 12.90 2.76 14.70
CA ILE A 22 13.87 3.05 13.66
C ILE A 22 13.29 4.15 12.78
N VAL A 23 14.12 5.11 12.38
CA VAL A 23 13.75 6.15 11.43
C VAL A 23 14.66 6.02 10.22
N GLY A 24 14.08 6.02 9.02
CA GLY A 24 14.78 5.78 7.76
C GLY A 24 14.34 6.70 6.63
N VAL A 25 15.05 6.60 5.50
CA VAL A 25 14.77 7.34 4.26
C VAL A 25 13.54 6.73 3.57
N GLY A 26 12.35 7.12 4.03
CA GLY A 26 11.10 6.46 3.70
C GLY A 26 10.95 5.11 4.41
N SER A 27 9.82 4.43 4.21
CA SER A 27 9.63 3.04 4.66
C SER A 27 10.49 2.05 3.87
N ASP A 28 10.95 2.42 2.68
CA ASP A 28 11.74 1.57 1.80
C ASP A 28 13.10 1.20 2.42
N GLU A 29 13.75 2.10 3.17
CA GLU A 29 14.97 1.78 3.92
C GLU A 29 14.73 0.71 4.98
N ALA A 30 13.54 0.70 5.61
CA ALA A 30 13.22 -0.35 6.58
C ALA A 30 12.99 -1.70 5.89
N ILE A 31 12.40 -1.73 4.69
CA ILE A 31 12.24 -2.95 3.89
C ILE A 31 13.62 -3.56 3.59
N ASP A 32 14.54 -2.76 3.04
CA ASP A 32 15.89 -3.20 2.70
C ASP A 32 16.68 -3.65 3.94
N ALA A 33 16.64 -2.87 5.01
CA ALA A 33 17.33 -3.19 6.26
C ALA A 33 16.84 -4.52 6.87
N LEU A 34 15.54 -4.80 6.83
CA LEU A 34 14.95 -6.05 7.30
C LEU A 34 15.46 -7.25 6.51
N LEU A 35 15.49 -7.17 5.18
CA LEU A 35 16.04 -8.23 4.33
C LEU A 35 17.49 -8.52 4.68
N ARG A 36 18.32 -7.49 4.76
CA ARG A 36 19.74 -7.60 5.09
C ARG A 36 20.01 -8.09 6.51
N CYS A 37 19.10 -7.86 7.46
CA CYS A 37 19.22 -8.36 8.83
C CYS A 37 18.83 -9.82 9.00
N PHE A 38 17.79 -10.26 8.29
CA PHE A 38 17.12 -11.53 8.60
C PHE A 38 17.23 -12.57 7.50
N CYS A 39 17.65 -12.20 6.29
CA CYS A 39 17.76 -13.13 5.17
C CYS A 39 19.20 -13.30 4.73
N VAL A 40 19.62 -14.54 4.52
CA VAL A 40 20.88 -14.88 3.86
C VAL A 40 20.62 -14.91 2.35
N PRO A 41 21.33 -14.09 1.54
CA PRO A 41 21.19 -14.07 0.08
C PRO A 41 21.35 -15.49 -0.53
N GLY A 42 20.58 -15.79 -1.57
CA GLY A 42 20.61 -17.06 -2.29
C GLY A 42 20.10 -18.28 -1.49
N ARG A 43 19.65 -18.09 -0.23
CA ARG A 43 19.21 -19.20 0.63
C ARG A 43 17.86 -18.97 1.29
N ASP A 44 17.66 -17.79 1.86
CA ASP A 44 16.47 -17.49 2.63
C ASP A 44 15.40 -16.83 1.76
N GLN A 45 14.17 -16.84 2.23
CA GLN A 45 12.99 -16.41 1.48
C GLN A 45 12.16 -15.43 2.29
N ILE A 46 11.37 -14.61 1.59
CA ILE A 46 10.27 -13.85 2.19
C ILE A 46 8.93 -14.36 1.67
N LEU A 47 7.87 -14.15 2.45
CA LEU A 47 6.50 -14.39 2.01
C LEU A 47 5.80 -13.06 1.77
N THR A 48 5.10 -12.95 0.64
CA THR A 48 4.27 -11.80 0.30
C THR A 48 2.87 -12.24 -0.12
N CYS A 49 1.88 -11.36 0.02
CA CYS A 49 0.48 -11.65 -0.29
C CYS A 49 -0.02 -10.76 -1.44
N PRO A 50 0.23 -11.13 -2.73
CA PRO A 50 -0.24 -10.35 -3.88
C PRO A 50 -1.80 -10.30 -3.98
N PRO A 51 -2.35 -9.19 -4.52
CA PRO A 51 -1.67 -7.99 -4.96
C PRO A 51 -1.19 -7.17 -3.77
N THR A 52 0.06 -6.68 -3.84
CA THR A 52 0.69 -5.97 -2.72
C THR A 52 1.68 -4.91 -3.22
N TYR A 53 2.37 -4.22 -2.31
CA TYR A 53 3.34 -3.20 -2.67
C TYR A 53 4.56 -3.80 -3.36
N GLY A 54 4.86 -3.30 -4.57
CA GLY A 54 5.89 -3.87 -5.44
C GLY A 54 7.31 -3.79 -4.89
N MET A 55 7.61 -2.84 -4.00
CA MET A 55 8.97 -2.67 -3.46
C MET A 55 9.44 -3.85 -2.61
N TYR A 56 8.56 -4.67 -2.05
CA TYR A 56 8.99 -5.91 -1.40
C TYR A 56 9.70 -6.83 -2.38
N ALA A 57 9.14 -6.96 -3.59
CA ALA A 57 9.73 -7.79 -4.64
C ALA A 57 11.03 -7.17 -5.19
N VAL A 58 11.05 -5.86 -5.41
CA VAL A 58 12.26 -5.16 -5.87
C VAL A 58 13.40 -5.29 -4.88
N SER A 59 13.12 -5.03 -3.59
CA SER A 59 14.14 -5.14 -2.54
C SER A 59 14.62 -6.58 -2.35
N ALA A 60 13.72 -7.57 -2.43
CA ALA A 60 14.10 -8.98 -2.37
C ALA A 60 15.02 -9.36 -3.53
N GLN A 61 14.69 -8.94 -4.75
CA GLN A 61 15.52 -9.20 -5.94
C GLN A 61 16.93 -8.56 -5.81
N VAL A 62 17.00 -7.31 -5.34
CA VAL A 62 18.29 -6.61 -5.13
C VAL A 62 19.16 -7.32 -4.09
N ASN A 63 18.54 -7.91 -3.08
CA ASN A 63 19.23 -8.63 -2.00
C ASN A 63 19.39 -10.14 -2.25
N ASP A 64 19.08 -10.64 -3.46
CA ASP A 64 19.13 -12.07 -3.82
C ASP A 64 18.34 -12.95 -2.84
N VAL A 65 17.12 -12.50 -2.50
CA VAL A 65 16.19 -13.20 -1.60
C VAL A 65 14.97 -13.66 -2.41
N GLU A 66 14.65 -14.95 -2.35
CA GLU A 66 13.50 -15.50 -3.05
C GLU A 66 12.16 -15.09 -2.41
N ILE A 67 11.09 -15.13 -3.21
CA ILE A 67 9.75 -14.72 -2.80
C ILE A 67 8.77 -15.88 -2.91
N VAL A 68 8.22 -16.28 -1.77
CA VAL A 68 7.05 -17.15 -1.68
C VAL A 68 5.79 -16.28 -1.77
N LYS A 69 4.88 -16.62 -2.67
CA LYS A 69 3.64 -15.86 -2.88
C LYS A 69 2.44 -16.65 -2.40
N VAL A 70 1.71 -16.10 -1.44
CA VAL A 70 0.39 -16.58 -1.00
C VAL A 70 -0.63 -15.50 -1.35
N PRO A 71 -1.34 -15.59 -2.49
CA PRO A 71 -2.23 -14.54 -2.95
C PRO A 71 -3.37 -14.24 -1.98
N LEU A 72 -3.76 -12.97 -1.90
CA LEU A 72 -4.98 -12.55 -1.21
C LEU A 72 -6.22 -13.18 -1.87
N LYS A 73 -7.24 -13.46 -1.07
CA LYS A 73 -8.54 -14.00 -1.53
C LYS A 73 -9.34 -12.90 -2.23
N ALA A 74 -9.13 -12.73 -3.54
CA ALA A 74 -9.78 -11.67 -4.31
C ALA A 74 -11.32 -11.74 -4.24
N LYS A 75 -11.90 -12.95 -4.24
CA LYS A 75 -13.35 -13.18 -4.11
C LYS A 75 -13.90 -12.83 -2.72
N ASP A 76 -13.04 -12.76 -1.70
CA ASP A 76 -13.37 -12.38 -0.33
C ASP A 76 -12.80 -10.99 0.01
N GLY A 77 -12.94 -10.05 -0.92
CA GLY A 77 -12.54 -8.66 -0.73
C GLY A 77 -11.05 -8.47 -0.41
N PHE A 78 -10.18 -9.33 -0.97
CA PHE A 78 -8.74 -9.32 -0.72
C PHE A 78 -8.37 -9.54 0.75
N SER A 79 -9.05 -10.45 1.44
CA SER A 79 -8.64 -10.92 2.76
C SER A 79 -7.38 -11.79 2.67
N LEU A 80 -6.65 -11.94 3.78
CA LEU A 80 -5.58 -12.94 3.87
C LEU A 80 -6.14 -14.36 3.73
N ASP A 81 -5.27 -15.29 3.38
CA ASP A 81 -5.47 -16.72 3.52
C ASP A 81 -4.58 -17.28 4.63
N PRO A 82 -5.01 -17.20 5.91
CA PRO A 82 -4.18 -17.64 7.02
C PRO A 82 -3.81 -19.11 6.96
N ASP A 83 -4.69 -19.97 6.42
CA ASP A 83 -4.42 -21.41 6.32
C ASP A 83 -3.31 -21.69 5.30
N ALA A 84 -3.35 -21.05 4.15
CA ALA A 84 -2.31 -21.17 3.14
C ALA A 84 -0.97 -20.58 3.62
N ILE A 85 -1.00 -19.48 4.39
CA ILE A 85 0.21 -18.90 4.99
C ILE A 85 0.79 -19.85 6.03
N ASP A 86 -0.02 -20.37 6.96
CA ASP A 86 0.43 -21.33 7.99
C ASP A 86 1.06 -22.59 7.36
N GLN A 87 0.45 -23.09 6.27
CA GLN A 87 1.01 -24.21 5.52
C GLN A 87 2.38 -23.89 4.93
N ALA A 88 2.53 -22.71 4.32
CA ALA A 88 3.80 -22.26 3.76
C ALA A 88 4.87 -22.12 4.85
N LEU A 89 4.55 -21.48 5.97
CA LEU A 89 5.47 -21.26 7.09
C LEU A 89 5.88 -22.58 7.77
N SER A 90 4.97 -23.54 7.85
CA SER A 90 5.27 -24.87 8.43
C SER A 90 6.15 -25.72 7.52
N SER A 91 6.01 -25.60 6.19
CA SER A 91 6.73 -26.43 5.23
C SER A 91 8.06 -25.84 4.74
N MET A 92 8.24 -24.53 4.84
CA MET A 92 9.39 -23.79 4.29
C MET A 92 10.13 -23.00 5.39
N PRO A 93 11.05 -23.60 6.13
CA PRO A 93 11.80 -22.94 7.22
C PRO A 93 12.77 -21.84 6.71
N SER A 94 13.00 -21.79 5.40
CA SER A 94 13.75 -20.71 4.73
C SER A 94 13.01 -19.37 4.69
N ILE A 95 11.69 -19.34 4.89
CA ILE A 95 10.94 -18.08 5.01
C ILE A 95 11.32 -17.41 6.32
N LYS A 96 11.91 -16.20 6.23
CA LYS A 96 12.36 -15.42 7.40
C LYS A 96 11.48 -14.23 7.70
N ILE A 97 10.80 -13.69 6.68
CA ILE A 97 9.97 -12.50 6.81
C ILE A 97 8.63 -12.73 6.08
N VAL A 98 7.54 -12.31 6.70
CA VAL A 98 6.21 -12.20 6.08
C VAL A 98 5.85 -10.73 5.97
N TYR A 99 5.61 -10.21 4.76
CA TYR A 99 5.15 -8.85 4.54
C TYR A 99 3.63 -8.79 4.33
N ILE A 100 2.95 -8.03 5.19
CA ILE A 100 1.51 -7.76 5.13
C ILE A 100 1.29 -6.25 4.94
N CYS A 101 0.75 -5.83 3.79
CA CYS A 101 0.37 -4.44 3.55
C CYS A 101 -1.04 -4.18 4.11
N SER A 102 -1.19 -3.28 5.09
CA SER A 102 -2.46 -3.03 5.78
C SER A 102 -2.57 -1.58 6.28
N PRO A 103 -3.39 -0.73 5.63
CA PRO A 103 -4.22 -0.98 4.44
C PRO A 103 -3.40 -1.31 3.19
N GLY A 104 -3.90 -2.28 2.41
CA GLY A 104 -3.20 -2.83 1.26
C GLY A 104 -3.04 -1.85 0.09
N ASN A 105 -1.95 -1.96 -0.65
CA ASN A 105 -1.77 -1.32 -1.94
C ASN A 105 -1.63 -2.42 -3.02
N PRO A 106 -2.57 -2.53 -3.98
CA PRO A 106 -3.57 -1.52 -4.40
C PRO A 106 -4.98 -1.69 -3.82
N THR A 107 -5.21 -2.61 -2.88
CA THR A 107 -6.55 -3.05 -2.48
C THR A 107 -7.27 -2.10 -1.53
N ALA A 108 -6.59 -1.12 -0.92
CA ALA A 108 -7.11 -0.26 0.14
C ALA A 108 -7.76 -1.01 1.33
N LYS A 109 -7.50 -2.32 1.46
CA LYS A 109 -8.10 -3.21 2.46
C LYS A 109 -7.31 -3.19 3.74
N LEU A 110 -7.97 -2.87 4.85
CA LEU A 110 -7.44 -3.10 6.19
C LEU A 110 -7.54 -4.59 6.52
N ILE A 111 -6.43 -5.22 6.82
CA ILE A 111 -6.36 -6.64 7.19
C ILE A 111 -6.87 -6.85 8.61
N ARG A 112 -7.57 -7.94 8.85
CA ARG A 112 -8.13 -8.27 10.17
C ARG A 112 -7.01 -8.53 11.18
N LYS A 113 -7.11 -7.91 12.35
CA LYS A 113 -6.11 -8.06 13.43
C LYS A 113 -5.93 -9.52 13.85
N GLY A 114 -7.03 -10.29 13.91
CA GLY A 114 -6.99 -11.71 14.26
C GLY A 114 -6.17 -12.55 13.27
N ASP A 115 -6.17 -12.20 11.98
CA ASP A 115 -5.35 -12.91 10.99
C ASP A 115 -3.86 -12.60 11.21
N ILE A 116 -3.51 -11.35 11.55
CA ILE A 116 -2.13 -10.96 11.88
C ILE A 116 -1.67 -11.62 13.18
N GLN A 117 -2.54 -11.64 14.20
CA GLN A 117 -2.26 -12.30 15.47
C GLN A 117 -1.98 -13.79 15.28
N ARG A 118 -2.76 -14.48 14.48
CA ARG A 118 -2.53 -15.89 14.15
C ARG A 118 -1.13 -16.15 13.57
N LEU A 119 -0.63 -15.27 12.72
CA LEU A 119 0.74 -15.36 12.18
C LEU A 119 1.79 -15.15 13.27
N LEU A 120 1.57 -14.21 14.18
CA LEU A 120 2.48 -13.96 15.31
C LEU A 120 2.52 -15.14 16.30
N GLU A 121 1.42 -15.88 16.43
CA GLU A 121 1.26 -17.05 17.29
C GLU A 121 1.65 -18.36 16.62
N HIS A 122 2.25 -18.33 15.40
CA HIS A 122 2.58 -19.56 14.67
C HIS A 122 3.50 -20.49 15.52
N PRO A 123 3.14 -21.77 15.71
CA PRO A 123 3.75 -22.60 16.75
C PRO A 123 5.20 -23.01 16.48
N THR A 124 5.63 -23.06 15.23
CA THR A 124 6.94 -23.58 14.84
C THR A 124 7.78 -22.60 14.01
N TRP A 125 7.19 -21.54 13.48
CA TRP A 125 7.91 -20.56 12.70
C TRP A 125 8.34 -19.37 13.58
N ASN A 126 9.62 -19.01 13.53
CA ASN A 126 10.23 -17.96 14.35
C ASN A 126 10.72 -16.76 13.54
N GLY A 127 10.12 -16.49 12.41
CA GLY A 127 10.49 -15.34 11.58
C GLY A 127 9.80 -14.04 12.02
N VAL A 128 10.00 -13.00 11.22
CA VAL A 128 9.50 -11.65 11.47
C VAL A 128 8.22 -11.39 10.67
N VAL A 129 7.16 -10.95 11.33
CA VAL A 129 5.95 -10.43 10.68
C VAL A 129 6.09 -8.93 10.52
N VAL A 130 6.04 -8.44 9.29
CA VAL A 130 6.10 -7.02 8.96
C VAL A 130 4.74 -6.56 8.49
N VAL A 131 4.14 -5.59 9.19
CA VAL A 131 2.89 -4.95 8.81
C VAL A 131 3.21 -3.54 8.28
N ASP A 132 2.98 -3.34 6.99
CA ASP A 132 3.18 -2.05 6.36
C ASP A 132 1.92 -1.20 6.47
N GLU A 133 1.97 -0.24 7.37
CA GLU A 133 0.91 0.70 7.71
C GLU A 133 1.07 2.05 7.01
N ALA A 134 1.62 2.11 5.80
CA ALA A 134 1.84 3.38 5.10
C ALA A 134 0.55 4.22 4.94
N TYR A 135 -0.62 3.59 4.92
CA TYR A 135 -1.92 4.25 4.75
C TYR A 135 -2.80 4.24 6.01
N ILE A 136 -2.29 3.81 7.15
CA ILE A 136 -3.06 3.57 8.38
C ILE A 136 -3.81 4.80 8.90
N ASP A 137 -3.29 6.00 8.64
CA ASP A 137 -3.93 7.23 9.09
C ASP A 137 -5.26 7.52 8.37
N PHE A 138 -5.56 6.83 7.26
CA PHE A 138 -6.87 6.90 6.57
C PHE A 138 -7.88 5.85 7.07
N ALA A 139 -7.42 4.84 7.79
CA ALA A 139 -8.24 3.80 8.38
C ALA A 139 -8.97 4.31 9.64
N PRO A 140 -9.94 3.56 10.18
CA PRO A 140 -10.61 3.88 11.42
C PRO A 140 -9.61 4.11 12.57
N LYS A 141 -9.97 5.02 13.48
CA LYS A 141 -9.15 5.32 14.66
C LYS A 141 -8.91 4.05 15.48
N GLY A 142 -7.67 3.83 15.93
CA GLY A 142 -7.29 2.64 16.70
C GLY A 142 -6.98 1.40 15.84
N SER A 143 -6.88 1.54 14.51
CA SER A 143 -6.52 0.43 13.62
C SER A 143 -5.02 0.07 13.64
N SER A 144 -4.12 1.01 13.96
CA SER A 144 -2.67 0.77 13.98
C SER A 144 -2.29 -0.30 14.98
N LEU A 145 -1.36 -1.15 14.57
CA LEU A 145 -0.75 -2.20 15.41
C LEU A 145 0.60 -1.76 16.01
N ALA A 146 0.99 -0.49 15.89
CA ALA A 146 2.27 -0.02 16.38
C ALA A 146 2.50 -0.33 17.88
N GLU A 147 1.46 -0.26 18.72
CA GLU A 147 1.55 -0.60 20.14
C GLU A 147 1.78 -2.10 20.39
N TRP A 148 1.39 -2.97 19.47
CA TRP A 148 1.53 -4.43 19.62
C TRP A 148 2.98 -4.88 19.68
N VAL A 149 3.92 -4.10 19.16
CA VAL A 149 5.35 -4.44 19.21
C VAL A 149 5.90 -4.52 20.64
N THR A 150 5.18 -3.99 21.62
CA THR A 150 5.52 -4.12 23.05
C THR A 150 5.13 -5.48 23.65
N GLU A 151 4.27 -6.23 22.95
CA GLU A 151 3.80 -7.57 23.34
C GLU A 151 4.34 -8.65 22.41
N TRP A 152 4.57 -8.31 21.13
CA TRP A 152 5.00 -9.25 20.10
C TRP A 152 6.41 -8.92 19.62
N PRO A 153 7.45 -9.61 20.13
CA PRO A 153 8.85 -9.25 19.84
C PRO A 153 9.26 -9.50 18.38
N ASN A 154 8.52 -10.33 17.64
CA ASN A 154 8.73 -10.63 16.23
C ASN A 154 7.87 -9.79 15.27
N LEU A 155 7.18 -8.76 15.78
CA LEU A 155 6.39 -7.83 14.96
C LEU A 155 7.21 -6.59 14.60
N VAL A 156 7.11 -6.18 13.33
CA VAL A 156 7.57 -4.88 12.84
C VAL A 156 6.40 -4.16 12.19
N VAL A 157 6.14 -2.92 12.59
CA VAL A 157 5.09 -2.07 12.01
C VAL A 157 5.73 -0.87 11.33
N MET A 158 5.65 -0.81 9.99
CA MET A 158 6.24 0.26 9.19
C MET A 158 5.22 1.37 8.92
N GLN A 159 5.66 2.61 8.98
CA GLN A 159 4.85 3.79 8.71
C GLN A 159 5.66 4.85 7.97
N THR A 160 5.00 5.84 7.36
CA THR A 160 5.65 6.91 6.61
C THR A 160 4.91 8.24 6.75
N LEU A 161 5.64 9.33 6.67
CA LEU A 161 5.06 10.68 6.56
C LEU A 161 4.70 11.05 5.09
N SER A 162 4.96 10.15 4.14
CA SER A 162 4.75 10.42 2.70
C SER A 162 3.28 10.52 2.29
N LYS A 163 2.35 9.89 3.04
CA LYS A 163 0.94 9.73 2.64
C LYS A 163 0.04 10.74 3.36
N ALA A 164 -0.50 10.40 4.53
CA ALA A 164 -1.46 11.26 5.23
C ALA A 164 -0.88 12.64 5.62
N PHE A 165 0.42 12.71 5.88
CA PHE A 165 1.09 13.97 6.18
C PHE A 165 1.42 14.82 4.93
N GLY A 166 1.31 14.25 3.72
CA GLY A 166 1.65 14.95 2.46
C GLY A 166 3.14 15.29 2.31
N LEU A 167 4.03 14.62 3.04
CA LEU A 167 5.45 14.94 3.13
C LEU A 167 6.33 13.93 2.40
N ALA A 168 5.91 13.48 1.21
CA ALA A 168 6.66 12.51 0.42
C ALA A 168 8.10 12.98 0.11
N GLY A 169 8.28 14.28 -0.15
CA GLY A 169 9.57 14.87 -0.53
C GLY A 169 10.62 14.89 0.58
N ILE A 170 10.25 14.82 1.86
CA ILE A 170 11.23 14.81 2.95
C ILE A 170 11.85 13.43 3.19
N ARG A 171 11.30 12.39 2.54
CA ARG A 171 11.80 11.01 2.60
C ARG A 171 11.97 10.52 4.05
N LEU A 172 10.90 10.48 4.84
CA LEU A 172 10.95 9.97 6.21
C LEU A 172 9.92 8.88 6.43
N GLY A 173 10.41 7.70 6.82
CA GLY A 173 9.64 6.57 7.31
C GLY A 173 10.09 6.15 8.70
N ALA A 174 9.31 5.31 9.33
CA ALA A 174 9.57 4.77 10.65
C ALA A 174 9.16 3.29 10.69
N ALA A 175 9.91 2.48 11.44
CA ALA A 175 9.49 1.14 11.82
C ALA A 175 9.46 1.04 13.34
N PHE A 176 8.33 0.58 13.87
CA PHE A 176 8.15 0.23 15.27
C PHE A 176 8.39 -1.27 15.42
N THR A 177 9.13 -1.68 16.43
CA THR A 177 9.43 -3.10 16.69
C THR A 177 9.97 -3.28 18.12
N SER A 178 10.31 -4.52 18.50
CA SER A 178 10.98 -4.77 19.78
C SER A 178 12.33 -4.04 19.87
N PRO A 179 12.81 -3.70 21.07
CA PRO A 179 14.09 -3.02 21.24
C PRO A 179 15.28 -3.78 20.64
N GLU A 180 15.23 -5.11 20.66
CA GLU A 180 16.26 -5.99 20.09
C GLU A 180 16.36 -5.82 18.57
N ILE A 181 15.24 -5.93 17.86
CA ILE A 181 15.18 -5.72 16.40
C ILE A 181 15.52 -4.27 16.06
N ALA A 182 14.97 -3.31 16.81
CA ALA A 182 15.25 -1.89 16.60
C ALA A 182 16.75 -1.60 16.70
N ARG A 183 17.45 -2.19 17.67
CA ARG A 183 18.91 -2.05 17.84
C ARG A 183 19.67 -2.61 16.64
N LEU A 184 19.30 -3.81 16.15
CA LEU A 184 19.92 -4.43 14.98
C LEU A 184 19.78 -3.53 13.75
N LEU A 185 18.55 -3.13 13.42
CA LEU A 185 18.26 -2.28 12.26
C LEU A 185 18.94 -0.89 12.38
N ASN A 186 18.97 -0.29 13.57
CA ASN A 186 19.68 0.98 13.80
C ASN A 186 21.20 0.84 13.60
N SER A 187 21.79 -0.33 13.86
CA SER A 187 23.21 -0.59 13.64
C SER A 187 23.59 -0.70 12.17
N MET A 188 22.61 -0.99 11.29
CA MET A 188 22.84 -1.14 9.84
C MET A 188 22.63 0.14 9.04
N LYS A 189 22.10 1.19 9.65
CA LYS A 189 21.87 2.46 8.96
C LYS A 189 23.20 3.10 8.54
N ALA A 190 23.16 3.71 7.34
CA ALA A 190 24.24 4.59 6.94
C ALA A 190 24.41 5.76 7.94
N PRO A 191 25.64 6.19 8.21
CA PRO A 191 25.86 7.38 9.02
C PRO A 191 25.08 8.58 8.45
N TYR A 192 24.40 9.32 9.33
CA TYR A 192 23.63 10.52 8.96
C TYR A 192 22.55 10.28 7.89
N ASN A 193 21.93 9.08 7.86
CA ASN A 193 20.89 8.70 6.89
C ASN A 193 19.71 9.69 6.82
N ILE A 194 19.37 10.35 7.93
CA ILE A 194 18.33 11.39 7.96
C ILE A 194 18.99 12.77 8.05
N SER A 195 18.72 13.61 7.05
CA SER A 195 19.25 14.98 7.02
C SER A 195 18.65 15.86 8.14
N SER A 196 19.39 16.88 8.56
CA SER A 196 18.92 17.86 9.54
C SER A 196 17.66 18.59 9.07
N PRO A 197 17.51 19.04 7.81
CA PRO A 197 16.28 19.62 7.30
C PRO A 197 15.08 18.65 7.38
N THR A 198 15.26 17.37 6.97
CA THR A 198 14.22 16.33 7.11
C THR A 198 13.77 16.18 8.56
N SER A 199 14.72 16.07 9.48
CA SER A 199 14.43 15.95 10.92
C SER A 199 13.66 17.18 11.46
N ALA A 200 14.05 18.39 11.08
CA ALA A 200 13.40 19.62 11.49
C ALA A 200 11.95 19.69 10.98
N LEU A 201 11.72 19.40 9.69
CA LEU A 201 10.40 19.38 9.08
C LEU A 201 9.49 18.31 9.72
N ALA A 202 10.02 17.09 9.93
CA ALA A 202 9.27 16.01 10.57
C ALA A 202 8.89 16.37 12.02
N ARG A 203 9.79 16.97 12.79
CA ARG A 203 9.50 17.45 14.14
C ARG A 203 8.42 18.54 14.13
N SER A 204 8.47 19.45 13.17
CA SER A 204 7.43 20.46 12.97
C SER A 204 6.08 19.83 12.65
N ALA A 205 6.03 18.92 11.68
CA ALA A 205 4.80 18.23 11.28
C ALA A 205 4.12 17.46 12.42
N LEU A 206 4.90 16.96 13.36
CA LEU A 206 4.42 16.19 14.52
C LEU A 206 4.05 17.06 15.74
N GLN A 207 4.07 18.38 15.62
CA GLN A 207 3.55 19.27 16.66
C GLN A 207 2.02 19.24 16.69
N PRO A 208 1.37 19.42 17.85
CA PRO A 208 -0.10 19.32 17.97
C PRO A 208 -0.86 20.18 16.96
N ARG A 209 -0.40 21.42 16.72
CA ARG A 209 -1.01 22.33 15.74
C ARG A 209 -0.99 21.76 14.32
N ASN A 210 0.13 21.17 13.91
CA ASN A 210 0.30 20.65 12.56
C ASN A 210 -0.35 19.26 12.40
N LEU A 211 -0.42 18.48 13.48
CA LEU A 211 -1.24 17.25 13.50
C LEU A 211 -2.73 17.56 13.29
N ALA A 212 -3.26 18.65 13.85
CA ALA A 212 -4.63 19.09 13.59
C ALA A 212 -4.84 19.45 12.12
N VAL A 213 -3.86 20.09 11.46
CA VAL A 213 -3.91 20.36 10.00
C VAL A 213 -3.93 19.05 9.19
N MET A 214 -3.06 18.11 9.51
CA MET A 214 -3.03 16.79 8.87
C MET A 214 -4.39 16.08 9.02
N GLN A 215 -4.96 16.07 10.24
CA GLN A 215 -6.26 15.45 10.50
C GLN A 215 -7.38 16.11 9.68
N SER A 216 -7.42 17.44 9.63
CA SER A 216 -8.39 18.18 8.81
C SER A 216 -8.27 17.84 7.32
N ASN A 217 -7.03 17.77 6.79
CA ASN A 217 -6.80 17.40 5.39
C ASN A 217 -7.18 15.93 5.11
N ARG A 218 -6.85 15.01 6.03
CA ARG A 218 -7.30 13.61 5.97
C ARG A 218 -8.82 13.51 5.87
N GLU A 219 -9.56 14.26 6.69
CA GLU A 219 -11.02 14.25 6.67
C GLU A 219 -11.59 14.79 5.34
N LYS A 220 -10.94 15.82 4.75
CA LYS A 220 -11.32 16.29 3.40
C LYS A 220 -11.15 15.19 2.36
N ILE A 221 -10.02 14.47 2.38
CA ILE A 221 -9.76 13.36 1.46
C ILE A 221 -10.79 12.23 1.67
N ILE A 222 -11.11 11.88 2.91
CA ILE A 222 -12.13 10.86 3.20
C ILE A 222 -13.48 11.27 2.62
N ARG A 223 -13.91 12.53 2.80
CA ARG A 223 -15.16 13.03 2.20
C ARG A 223 -15.15 12.95 0.67
N GLN A 224 -14.04 13.27 0.02
CA GLN A 224 -13.92 13.14 -1.43
C GLN A 224 -13.89 11.68 -1.88
N ARG A 225 -13.28 10.78 -1.11
CA ARG A 225 -13.33 9.34 -1.35
C ARG A 225 -14.78 8.83 -1.34
N ASP A 226 -15.53 9.19 -0.32
CA ASP A 226 -16.93 8.78 -0.16
C ASP A 226 -17.80 9.37 -1.29
N ARG A 227 -17.45 10.57 -1.78
CA ARG A 227 -18.05 11.16 -2.96
C ARG A 227 -17.77 10.36 -4.24
N ILE A 228 -16.52 9.96 -4.48
CA ILE A 228 -16.17 9.11 -5.63
C ILE A 228 -16.94 7.78 -5.57
N ILE A 229 -17.06 7.17 -4.40
CA ILE A 229 -17.80 5.92 -4.22
C ILE A 229 -19.28 6.09 -4.60
N ARG A 230 -19.87 7.24 -4.33
CA ARG A 230 -21.27 7.54 -4.67
C ARG A 230 -21.45 7.90 -6.15
N ASP A 231 -20.60 8.79 -6.67
CA ASP A 231 -20.84 9.47 -7.96
C ASP A 231 -20.22 8.70 -9.15
N LEU A 232 -19.08 8.02 -8.96
CA LEU A 232 -18.37 7.33 -10.05
C LEU A 232 -19.18 6.18 -10.68
N PRO A 233 -19.95 5.37 -9.93
CA PRO A 233 -20.76 4.28 -10.49
C PRO A 233 -21.88 4.72 -11.43
N GLU A 234 -22.25 5.98 -11.42
CA GLU A 234 -23.24 6.55 -12.34
C GLU A 234 -22.69 6.69 -13.79
N ILE A 235 -21.36 6.58 -13.96
CA ILE A 235 -20.72 6.64 -15.27
C ILE A 235 -20.82 5.25 -15.94
N PRO A 236 -21.41 5.15 -17.15
CA PRO A 236 -21.49 3.90 -17.89
C PRO A 236 -20.08 3.31 -18.14
N GLY A 237 -19.91 2.01 -17.87
CA GLY A 237 -18.62 1.34 -17.99
C GLY A 237 -17.79 1.30 -16.72
N ILE A 238 -18.26 1.91 -15.63
CA ILE A 238 -17.67 1.73 -14.30
C ILE A 238 -18.26 0.48 -13.63
N GLY A 239 -17.38 -0.37 -13.12
CA GLY A 239 -17.71 -1.61 -12.42
C GLY A 239 -17.82 -1.46 -10.92
N ARG A 240 -17.34 -2.47 -10.19
CA ARG A 240 -17.34 -2.51 -8.73
C ARG A 240 -16.12 -1.77 -8.18
N PHE A 241 -16.22 -1.32 -6.93
CA PHE A 241 -15.05 -1.06 -6.11
C PHE A 241 -14.59 -2.37 -5.48
N LEU A 242 -13.31 -2.67 -5.59
CA LEU A 242 -12.71 -3.88 -5.04
C LEU A 242 -11.88 -3.57 -3.79
N GLY A 243 -11.74 -4.56 -2.91
CA GLY A 243 -10.97 -4.43 -1.67
C GLY A 243 -11.70 -3.63 -0.60
N GLY A 244 -11.01 -2.63 -0.04
CA GLY A 244 -11.51 -1.79 1.05
C GLY A 244 -11.55 -0.31 0.72
N THR A 245 -11.84 0.48 1.75
CA THR A 245 -11.89 1.95 1.69
C THR A 245 -11.02 2.59 2.76
N ASP A 246 -10.00 1.88 3.23
CA ASP A 246 -9.19 2.29 4.40
C ASP A 246 -7.91 3.06 4.01
N SER A 247 -7.87 3.58 2.76
CA SER A 247 -6.75 4.32 2.21
C SER A 247 -7.20 5.64 1.57
N ASN A 248 -6.25 6.41 1.00
CA ASN A 248 -6.53 7.60 0.19
C ASN A 248 -6.69 7.28 -1.30
N PHE A 249 -6.99 6.05 -1.65
CA PHE A 249 -7.28 5.61 -3.01
C PHE A 249 -8.34 4.53 -3.01
N LEU A 250 -8.88 4.24 -4.19
CA LEU A 250 -9.85 3.21 -4.45
C LEU A 250 -9.36 2.33 -5.60
N LEU A 251 -9.70 1.04 -5.57
CA LEU A 251 -9.50 0.10 -6.67
C LEU A 251 -10.85 -0.10 -7.38
N VAL A 252 -10.91 0.25 -8.67
CA VAL A 252 -12.15 0.34 -9.45
C VAL A 252 -12.06 -0.52 -10.68
N GLU A 253 -13.07 -1.36 -10.93
CA GLU A 253 -13.22 -2.12 -12.19
C GLU A 253 -13.72 -1.20 -13.31
N ILE A 254 -13.15 -1.37 -14.50
CA ILE A 254 -13.59 -0.75 -15.76
C ILE A 254 -14.12 -1.87 -16.65
N LEU A 255 -15.30 -1.65 -17.23
CA LEU A 255 -16.04 -2.65 -17.96
C LEU A 255 -15.96 -2.42 -19.49
N ASP A 256 -16.10 -3.49 -20.27
CA ASP A 256 -16.16 -3.46 -21.73
C ASP A 256 -17.43 -2.79 -22.29
N ARG A 257 -18.46 -2.64 -21.47
CA ARG A 257 -19.75 -1.99 -21.78
C ARG A 257 -20.46 -1.59 -20.48
N PRO A 258 -21.57 -0.83 -20.54
CA PRO A 258 -22.33 -0.49 -19.34
C PRO A 258 -22.77 -1.72 -18.55
N ARG A 259 -22.81 -1.61 -17.23
CA ARG A 259 -23.27 -2.70 -16.32
C ARG A 259 -24.68 -3.16 -16.67
N SER A 260 -25.58 -2.28 -17.03
CA SER A 260 -26.96 -2.57 -17.47
C SER A 260 -27.02 -3.47 -18.70
N SER A 261 -25.96 -3.48 -19.51
CA SER A 261 -25.80 -4.30 -20.70
C SER A 261 -24.94 -5.56 -20.45
N GLY A 262 -24.71 -5.92 -19.18
CA GLY A 262 -23.93 -7.10 -18.80
C GLY A 262 -22.42 -6.94 -18.99
N GLY A 263 -21.90 -5.71 -18.84
CA GLY A 263 -20.47 -5.39 -18.94
C GLY A 263 -19.62 -6.22 -17.98
N LYS A 264 -18.43 -6.62 -18.47
CA LYS A 264 -17.43 -7.39 -17.72
C LYS A 264 -16.14 -6.58 -17.58
N PRO A 265 -15.35 -6.78 -16.48
CA PRO A 265 -14.04 -6.18 -16.34
C PRO A 265 -13.17 -6.42 -17.58
N ASN A 266 -12.49 -5.37 -18.06
CA ASN A 266 -11.73 -5.46 -19.29
C ASN A 266 -10.43 -4.66 -19.21
N ASN A 267 -9.29 -5.33 -19.40
CA ASN A 267 -7.97 -4.74 -19.33
C ASN A 267 -7.67 -3.74 -20.45
N GLU A 268 -8.19 -3.98 -21.67
CA GLU A 268 -7.93 -3.11 -22.81
C GLU A 268 -8.64 -1.76 -22.62
N VAL A 269 -9.90 -1.79 -22.19
CA VAL A 269 -10.66 -0.57 -21.87
C VAL A 269 -10.05 0.19 -20.70
N ALA A 270 -9.64 -0.53 -19.64
CA ALA A 270 -9.01 0.08 -18.48
C ALA A 270 -7.65 0.71 -18.84
N LEU A 271 -6.84 0.05 -19.66
CA LEU A 271 -5.56 0.58 -20.13
C LEU A 271 -5.77 1.82 -21.02
N ALA A 272 -6.68 1.74 -21.99
CA ALA A 272 -7.01 2.87 -22.87
C ALA A 272 -7.53 4.08 -22.07
N LEU A 273 -8.37 3.83 -21.04
CA LEU A 273 -8.85 4.90 -20.15
C LEU A 273 -7.69 5.53 -19.38
N TYR A 274 -6.79 4.71 -18.80
CA TYR A 274 -5.59 5.19 -18.09
C TYR A 274 -4.72 6.08 -18.98
N GLU A 275 -4.38 5.60 -20.19
CA GLU A 275 -3.53 6.31 -21.14
C GLU A 275 -4.17 7.63 -21.59
N ARG A 276 -5.43 7.63 -22.05
CA ARG A 276 -6.12 8.82 -22.50
C ARG A 276 -6.32 9.85 -21.39
N LEU A 277 -6.66 9.42 -20.15
CA LEU A 277 -6.75 10.33 -19.00
C LEU A 277 -5.41 11.02 -18.73
N SER A 278 -4.31 10.29 -18.78
CA SER A 278 -2.98 10.86 -18.50
C SER A 278 -2.48 11.77 -19.63
N GLU A 279 -2.58 11.32 -20.87
CA GLU A 279 -2.01 12.01 -22.03
C GLU A 279 -2.83 13.22 -22.49
N THR A 280 -4.17 13.09 -22.50
CA THR A 280 -5.03 14.12 -23.07
C THR A 280 -5.73 15.01 -22.04
N ARG A 281 -5.87 14.55 -20.80
CA ARG A 281 -6.59 15.26 -19.73
C ARG A 281 -5.71 15.66 -18.55
N GLY A 282 -4.46 15.17 -18.47
CA GLY A 282 -3.59 15.42 -17.34
C GLY A 282 -4.14 14.85 -16.01
N VAL A 283 -4.91 13.75 -16.09
CA VAL A 283 -5.44 13.02 -14.93
C VAL A 283 -4.72 11.69 -14.83
N VAL A 284 -3.89 11.52 -13.79
CA VAL A 284 -3.03 10.36 -13.65
C VAL A 284 -3.60 9.38 -12.60
N VAL A 285 -4.13 8.26 -13.07
CA VAL A 285 -4.50 7.10 -12.25
C VAL A 285 -3.42 6.01 -12.36
N ARG A 286 -3.66 4.80 -11.90
CA ARG A 286 -2.71 3.69 -12.06
C ARG A 286 -3.43 2.44 -12.57
N PHE A 287 -3.00 1.92 -13.71
CA PHE A 287 -3.47 0.63 -14.22
C PHE A 287 -2.97 -0.52 -13.34
N ARG A 288 -3.88 -1.43 -12.97
CA ARG A 288 -3.61 -2.59 -12.09
C ARG A 288 -4.09 -3.92 -12.67
N GLY A 289 -4.58 -3.91 -13.90
CA GLY A 289 -5.19 -5.09 -14.53
C GLY A 289 -4.28 -6.29 -14.72
N LYS A 290 -2.96 -6.16 -14.52
CA LYS A 290 -2.00 -7.26 -14.56
C LYS A 290 -1.79 -7.94 -13.21
N GLU A 291 -2.31 -7.37 -12.12
CA GLU A 291 -2.14 -7.91 -10.77
C GLU A 291 -3.21 -8.96 -10.46
N TRP A 292 -2.91 -9.86 -9.55
CA TRP A 292 -3.80 -10.94 -9.14
C TRP A 292 -5.17 -10.41 -8.69
N GLY A 293 -6.25 -10.90 -9.33
CA GLY A 293 -7.62 -10.53 -9.01
C GLY A 293 -8.01 -9.09 -9.34
N CYS A 294 -7.19 -8.37 -10.13
CA CYS A 294 -7.42 -6.96 -10.49
C CYS A 294 -7.73 -6.76 -11.97
N GLU A 295 -8.33 -7.76 -12.66
CA GLU A 295 -8.72 -7.63 -14.07
C GLU A 295 -9.59 -6.37 -14.28
N GLY A 296 -9.25 -5.58 -15.30
CA GLY A 296 -9.93 -4.32 -15.62
C GLY A 296 -9.77 -3.21 -14.58
N CYS A 297 -8.83 -3.32 -13.63
CA CYS A 297 -8.79 -2.39 -12.51
C CYS A 297 -7.87 -1.18 -12.72
N LEU A 298 -8.35 -0.04 -12.25
CA LEU A 298 -7.57 1.18 -12.01
C LEU A 298 -7.51 1.48 -10.51
N ARG A 299 -6.33 1.87 -10.01
CA ARG A 299 -6.20 2.49 -8.68
C ARG A 299 -6.32 4.00 -8.84
N VAL A 300 -7.35 4.58 -8.24
CA VAL A 300 -7.68 6.00 -8.28
C VAL A 300 -7.31 6.64 -6.94
N THR A 301 -6.32 7.52 -6.93
CA THR A 301 -5.96 8.30 -5.73
C THR A 301 -6.92 9.46 -5.58
N VAL A 302 -7.39 9.66 -4.37
CA VAL A 302 -8.35 10.72 -4.02
C VAL A 302 -7.60 12.04 -3.83
N GLY A 303 -8.05 13.09 -4.53
CA GLY A 303 -7.50 14.43 -4.48
C GLY A 303 -8.40 15.45 -3.78
N THR A 304 -8.21 16.73 -4.13
CA THR A 304 -9.05 17.87 -3.72
C THR A 304 -10.44 17.81 -4.37
N VAL A 305 -11.31 18.72 -3.99
CA VAL A 305 -12.64 18.85 -4.60
C VAL A 305 -12.52 19.07 -6.11
N GLU A 306 -11.66 20.00 -6.51
CA GLU A 306 -11.43 20.38 -7.92
C GLU A 306 -10.84 19.22 -8.73
N GLU A 307 -9.93 18.46 -8.14
CA GLU A 307 -9.33 17.27 -8.78
C GLU A 307 -10.36 16.16 -8.94
N VAL A 308 -11.22 15.94 -7.95
CA VAL A 308 -12.31 14.96 -8.04
C VAL A 308 -13.37 15.38 -9.07
N ASP A 309 -13.74 16.67 -9.12
CA ASP A 309 -14.65 17.21 -10.16
C ASP A 309 -14.08 16.94 -11.55
N LYS A 310 -12.79 17.26 -11.73
CA LYS A 310 -12.11 17.02 -13.00
C LYS A 310 -12.06 15.54 -13.35
N PHE A 311 -11.68 14.69 -12.38
CA PHE A 311 -11.60 13.25 -12.58
C PHE A 311 -12.93 12.64 -13.01
N LEU A 312 -14.04 12.95 -12.33
CA LEU A 312 -15.37 12.43 -12.66
C LEU A 312 -15.82 12.86 -14.05
N ARG A 313 -15.70 14.15 -14.37
CA ARG A 313 -16.08 14.71 -15.68
C ARG A 313 -15.26 14.11 -16.82
N ASP A 314 -13.93 14.08 -16.67
CA ASP A 314 -13.03 13.62 -17.72
C ASP A 314 -13.12 12.10 -17.90
N THR A 315 -13.35 11.35 -16.82
CA THR A 315 -13.60 9.90 -16.90
C THR A 315 -14.89 9.61 -17.68
N ALA A 316 -15.98 10.35 -17.41
CA ALA A 316 -17.23 10.18 -18.14
C ALA A 316 -17.07 10.43 -19.64
N SER A 317 -16.39 11.53 -20.01
CA SER A 317 -16.13 11.87 -21.40
C SER A 317 -15.28 10.82 -22.10
N VAL A 318 -14.11 10.52 -21.54
CA VAL A 318 -13.14 9.58 -22.16
C VAL A 318 -13.67 8.16 -22.25
N LEU A 319 -14.38 7.69 -21.22
CA LEU A 319 -14.94 6.34 -21.23
C LEU A 319 -16.09 6.20 -22.22
N ALA A 320 -16.93 7.24 -22.39
CA ALA A 320 -17.93 7.28 -23.43
C ALA A 320 -17.31 7.18 -24.83
N ASP A 321 -16.24 7.95 -25.11
CA ASP A 321 -15.52 7.88 -26.38
C ASP A 321 -14.92 6.51 -26.66
N ILE A 322 -14.39 5.81 -25.64
CA ILE A 322 -13.84 4.46 -25.76
C ILE A 322 -14.95 3.45 -26.05
N LEU A 323 -16.06 3.50 -25.31
CA LEU A 323 -17.16 2.53 -25.44
C LEU A 323 -17.98 2.72 -26.74
N HIS A 324 -18.08 3.94 -27.26
CA HIS A 324 -18.78 4.24 -28.52
C HIS A 324 -17.87 4.14 -29.74
N GLY A 325 -16.56 4.34 -29.58
CA GLY A 325 -15.57 4.36 -30.65
C GLY A 325 -14.96 2.99 -31.02
N GLY A 326 -15.53 1.90 -30.63
CA GLY A 326 -15.02 0.51 -30.75
C GLY A 326 -14.75 -0.01 -32.19
N SER A 327 -14.58 0.86 -33.20
CA SER A 327 -14.24 0.49 -34.58
C SER A 327 -12.80 0.83 -35.02
N THR A 328 -11.95 1.45 -34.19
CA THR A 328 -10.62 1.93 -34.60
C THR A 328 -9.46 1.60 -33.64
N LEU A 329 -9.50 0.48 -32.92
CA LEU A 329 -8.39 0.06 -32.07
C LEU A 329 -7.37 -0.88 -32.79
N ASN A 330 -7.20 -0.76 -34.08
CA ASN A 330 -6.12 -1.44 -34.80
C ASN A 330 -5.07 -0.42 -35.26
N GLY A 331 -3.98 -0.27 -34.49
CA GLY A 331 -2.78 0.36 -35.03
C GLY A 331 -2.00 1.32 -34.14
N CYS A 332 -1.75 1.04 -32.84
CA CYS A 332 -0.65 1.71 -32.14
C CYS A 332 -0.31 1.02 -30.81
N SER A 333 0.18 -0.19 -30.81
CA SER A 333 0.41 -0.91 -29.53
C SER A 333 1.72 -1.71 -29.45
N THR A 334 2.77 -1.37 -30.18
CA THR A 334 3.97 -2.23 -30.19
C THR A 334 5.29 -1.58 -29.76
N GLU A 335 5.40 -0.27 -29.59
CA GLU A 335 6.70 0.34 -29.22
C GLU A 335 6.77 0.89 -27.78
N ILE A 336 5.69 1.38 -27.22
CA ILE A 336 5.69 2.03 -25.89
C ILE A 336 5.72 1.02 -24.73
N ALA A 337 5.28 -0.21 -24.97
CA ALA A 337 5.24 -1.26 -23.93
C ALA A 337 6.65 -1.71 -23.44
N LYS A 338 7.70 -1.44 -24.19
CA LYS A 338 9.08 -1.82 -23.82
C LYS A 338 9.80 -0.79 -22.96
N GLU A 339 9.47 0.49 -23.09
CA GLU A 339 10.09 1.55 -22.27
C GLU A 339 9.45 1.69 -20.90
N GLN A 340 8.16 1.34 -20.75
CA GLN A 340 7.47 1.41 -19.46
C GLN A 340 7.79 0.27 -18.48
N GLN A 341 8.43 -0.81 -18.94
CA GLN A 341 8.92 -1.84 -18.03
C GLN A 341 10.06 -1.36 -17.14
N ALA A 342 10.82 -0.37 -17.58
CA ALA A 342 11.92 0.22 -16.82
C ALA A 342 11.46 1.31 -15.83
N SER A 343 10.36 2.03 -16.12
CA SER A 343 9.87 3.13 -15.26
C SER A 343 8.85 2.70 -14.18
N ASN A 344 8.28 1.52 -14.26
CA ASN A 344 7.39 0.96 -13.22
C ASN A 344 8.13 0.43 -11.98
N VAL A 345 9.45 0.49 -11.96
CA VAL A 345 10.29 0.10 -10.82
C VAL A 345 10.41 1.21 -9.77
N ILE A 346 10.03 2.47 -10.12
CA ILE A 346 10.28 3.65 -9.25
C ILE A 346 8.99 4.47 -9.04
N ALA A 347 7.90 3.85 -8.60
CA ALA A 347 6.78 4.66 -8.09
C ALA A 347 5.87 3.88 -7.12
#